data_b91ecde409853d86b80913fb44d754f7
#
_entry.id   b91ecde409853d86b80913fb44d754f7
#
_cell.length_a   1.000
_cell.length_b   1.000
_cell.length_c   1.000
_cell.angle_alpha   90.00
_cell.angle_beta   90.00
_cell.angle_gamma   90.00
#
_symmetry.space_group_name_H-M   'P 1'
#
loop_
_entity.id
_entity.type
_entity.pdbx_description
1 polymer ?
#
loop_
_entity_poly.entity_id
_entity_poly.type
_entity_poly.pdbx_seq_one_letter_code
_entity_poly.pdbx_strand_id
1 'polypeptide(L)'
;MDFSTFKNKYILTGKIVVLNALHIGSGREKDDRDAPFISLDDDKNFYIPGSTFRGYLSTKLERFLDSGNGFKIKNNGEELNEADVKLIFGYTNLDKEKNLDIKKRVVAKFLNKKIEEIGEEEVNKNLKDLKSLAGRIHISDMPVLKNVKYITR
;
A
#
# COMPACT_ATOMS: atom_id res chain seq x y z
N MET A 1 -12.54 -5.13 -15.15
CA MET A 1 -12.90 -5.67 -13.81
C MET A 1 -14.05 -4.80 -13.32
N ASP A 2 -15.22 -5.37 -13.20
CA ASP A 2 -16.37 -4.62 -12.67
C ASP A 2 -16.27 -4.54 -11.16
N PHE A 3 -16.04 -3.34 -10.63
CA PHE A 3 -15.95 -3.05 -9.20
C PHE A 3 -17.31 -2.84 -8.55
N SER A 4 -18.40 -2.89 -9.32
CA SER A 4 -19.77 -2.69 -8.81
C SER A 4 -20.26 -3.85 -7.95
N THR A 5 -19.65 -5.02 -8.05
CA THR A 5 -20.04 -6.21 -7.31
C THR A 5 -18.93 -6.64 -6.33
N PHE A 6 -19.00 -6.13 -5.09
CA PHE A 6 -18.23 -6.68 -3.97
C PHE A 6 -18.81 -8.04 -3.58
N LYS A 7 -18.12 -9.13 -3.94
CA LYS A 7 -18.54 -10.47 -3.53
C LYS A 7 -18.25 -10.73 -2.05
N ASN A 8 -17.13 -10.20 -1.53
CA ASN A 8 -16.70 -10.41 -0.15
C ASN A 8 -16.10 -9.13 0.43
N LYS A 9 -16.41 -8.85 1.69
CA LYS A 9 -15.77 -7.80 2.49
C LYS A 9 -15.21 -8.45 3.76
N TYR A 10 -13.92 -8.26 4.00
CA TYR A 10 -13.26 -8.71 5.22
C TYR A 10 -12.95 -7.50 6.10
N ILE A 11 -13.24 -7.61 7.37
CA ILE A 11 -12.89 -6.60 8.38
C ILE A 11 -11.90 -7.27 9.33
N LEU A 12 -10.70 -6.71 9.40
CA LEU A 12 -9.66 -7.15 10.32
C LEU A 12 -9.52 -6.11 11.42
N THR A 13 -9.60 -6.57 12.66
CA THR A 13 -9.38 -5.72 13.84
C THR A 13 -8.22 -6.28 14.63
N GLY A 14 -7.39 -5.40 15.20
CA GLY A 14 -6.22 -5.81 15.95
C GLY A 14 -5.58 -4.67 16.70
N LYS A 15 -4.46 -4.95 17.35
CA LYS A 15 -3.62 -3.97 18.04
C LYS A 15 -2.22 -4.02 17.47
N ILE A 16 -1.62 -2.85 17.24
CA ILE A 16 -0.20 -2.72 16.94
C ILE A 16 0.53 -2.49 18.25
N VAL A 17 1.53 -3.32 18.55
CA VAL A 17 2.39 -3.17 19.71
C VAL A 17 3.73 -2.64 19.22
N VAL A 18 4.10 -1.46 19.71
CA VAL A 18 5.39 -0.83 19.39
C VAL A 18 6.44 -1.38 20.35
N LEU A 19 7.40 -2.13 19.81
CA LEU A 19 8.48 -2.74 20.60
C LEU A 19 9.69 -1.83 20.77
N ASN A 20 9.89 -0.89 19.84
CA ASN A 20 10.96 0.09 19.84
C ASN A 20 10.39 1.49 19.64
N ALA A 21 11.21 2.52 19.84
CA ALA A 21 10.78 3.89 19.60
C ALA A 21 10.25 4.07 18.16
N LEU A 22 9.05 4.61 18.04
CA LEU A 22 8.41 4.94 16.77
C LEU A 22 8.30 6.45 16.65
N HIS A 23 8.73 7.00 15.53
CA HIS A 23 8.57 8.40 15.19
C HIS A 23 7.86 8.54 13.85
N ILE A 24 6.75 9.25 13.84
CA ILE A 24 6.02 9.63 12.62
C ILE A 24 5.88 11.14 12.66
N GLY A 25 6.62 11.83 11.80
CA GLY A 25 6.60 13.28 11.72
C GLY A 25 5.31 13.80 11.11
N SER A 26 4.87 14.97 11.55
CA SER A 26 3.69 15.66 11.01
C SER A 26 3.95 16.31 9.64
N GLY A 27 5.20 16.41 9.23
CA GLY A 27 5.61 17.18 8.05
C GLY A 27 5.49 18.71 8.22
N ARG A 28 5.19 19.17 9.43
CA ARG A 28 5.14 20.61 9.76
C ARG A 28 6.40 20.99 10.52
N GLU A 29 7.01 22.09 10.13
CA GLU A 29 8.05 22.73 10.93
C GLU A 29 7.38 23.52 12.05
N LYS A 30 7.86 23.34 13.28
CA LYS A 30 7.56 24.23 14.42
C LYS A 30 8.89 24.82 14.89
N ASP A 31 8.89 26.09 15.25
CA ASP A 31 10.08 26.88 15.58
C ASP A 31 11.01 26.25 16.62
N ASP A 32 10.49 25.37 17.48
CA ASP A 32 11.25 24.75 18.58
C ASP A 32 11.54 23.24 18.40
N ARG A 33 11.12 22.61 17.28
CA ARG A 33 11.27 21.17 17.10
C ARG A 33 11.45 20.79 15.64
N ASP A 34 12.52 20.08 15.34
CA ASP A 34 12.86 19.67 13.97
C ASP A 34 11.85 18.74 13.29
N ALA A 35 11.06 17.98 14.02
CA ALA A 35 10.06 17.10 13.47
C ALA A 35 8.98 16.75 14.52
N PRO A 36 7.94 17.58 14.68
CA PRO A 36 6.88 17.27 15.61
C PRO A 36 6.14 15.99 15.22
N PHE A 37 5.72 15.21 16.24
CA PHE A 37 4.91 14.01 16.02
C PHE A 37 3.56 14.37 15.40
N ILE A 38 3.04 13.46 14.60
CA ILE A 38 1.69 13.60 14.08
C ILE A 38 0.67 13.39 15.20
N SER A 39 -0.18 14.39 15.42
CA SER A 39 -1.24 14.37 16.42
C SER A 39 -2.52 14.97 15.87
N LEU A 40 -3.66 14.60 16.43
CA LEU A 40 -4.96 15.18 16.09
C LEU A 40 -5.13 16.56 16.74
N ASP A 41 -4.66 16.70 18.00
CA ASP A 41 -4.80 17.92 18.79
C ASP A 41 -3.43 18.29 19.35
N ASP A 42 -2.89 19.41 18.99
CA ASP A 42 -1.65 20.00 19.47
C ASP A 42 -0.90 19.22 20.58
N ASP A 43 -0.25 18.13 20.18
CA ASP A 43 0.58 17.25 20.99
C ASP A 43 -0.15 16.39 22.07
N LYS A 44 -1.45 16.18 21.97
CA LYS A 44 -2.18 15.37 22.97
C LYS A 44 -2.64 13.99 22.47
N ASN A 45 -3.12 13.90 21.25
CA ASN A 45 -3.69 12.67 20.72
C ASN A 45 -2.88 12.16 19.53
N PHE A 46 -1.84 11.39 19.83
CA PHE A 46 -0.99 10.77 18.80
C PHE A 46 -1.72 9.62 18.10
N TYR A 47 -1.41 9.42 16.84
CA TYR A 47 -1.97 8.32 16.07
C TYR A 47 -1.00 7.88 14.96
N ILE A 48 -1.21 6.69 14.45
CA ILE A 48 -0.56 6.22 13.24
C ILE A 48 -1.56 6.41 12.09
N PRO A 49 -1.28 7.26 11.09
CA PRO A 49 -2.16 7.39 9.93
C PRO A 49 -2.30 6.08 9.18
N GLY A 50 -3.54 5.71 8.85
CA GLY A 50 -3.81 4.53 8.07
C GLY A 50 -3.11 4.54 6.71
N SER A 51 -2.96 5.71 6.11
CA SER A 51 -2.21 5.90 4.86
C SER A 51 -0.72 5.56 5.01
N THR A 52 -0.09 5.99 6.11
CA THR A 52 1.32 5.68 6.42
C THR A 52 1.51 4.18 6.61
N PHE A 53 0.63 3.55 7.38
CA PHE A 53 0.70 2.11 7.61
C PHE A 53 0.43 1.31 6.33
N ARG A 54 -0.52 1.75 5.50
CA ARG A 54 -0.77 1.16 4.18
C ARG A 54 0.48 1.21 3.30
N GLY A 55 1.15 2.36 3.22
CA GLY A 55 2.40 2.52 2.45
C GLY A 55 3.51 1.60 2.97
N TYR A 56 3.66 1.50 4.29
CA TYR A 56 4.61 0.57 4.91
C TYR A 56 4.32 -0.88 4.54
N LEU A 57 3.07 -1.34 4.63
CA LEU A 57 2.68 -2.71 4.28
C LEU A 57 2.91 -3.01 2.80
N SER A 58 2.54 -2.08 1.91
CA SER A 58 2.78 -2.24 0.47
C SER A 58 4.26 -2.45 0.17
N THR A 59 5.12 -1.54 0.67
CA THR A 59 6.58 -1.64 0.47
C THR A 59 7.17 -2.89 1.09
N LYS A 60 6.68 -3.31 2.25
CA LYS A 60 7.16 -4.55 2.90
C LYS A 60 6.78 -5.77 2.09
N LEU A 61 5.58 -5.83 1.55
CA LEU A 61 5.12 -6.95 0.74
C LEU A 61 5.87 -7.01 -0.59
N GLU A 62 6.07 -5.88 -1.26
CA GLU A 62 6.90 -5.79 -2.47
C GLU A 62 8.30 -6.37 -2.21
N ARG A 63 9.01 -5.86 -1.20
CA ARG A 63 10.35 -6.35 -0.83
C ARG A 63 10.37 -7.83 -0.45
N PHE A 64 9.31 -8.31 0.18
CA PHE A 64 9.18 -9.72 0.57
C PHE A 64 9.05 -10.61 -0.67
N LEU A 65 8.26 -10.20 -1.65
CA LEU A 65 8.09 -10.93 -2.92
C LEU A 65 9.37 -10.90 -3.77
N ASP A 66 10.11 -9.77 -3.76
CA ASP A 66 11.37 -9.63 -4.50
C ASP A 66 12.52 -10.42 -3.89
N SER A 67 12.52 -10.63 -2.58
CA SER A 67 13.67 -11.18 -1.85
C SER A 67 13.99 -12.64 -2.19
N GLY A 68 13.16 -13.31 -2.96
CA GLY A 68 13.37 -14.69 -3.38
C GLY A 68 13.50 -15.71 -2.25
N ASN A 69 13.15 -15.34 -1.01
CA ASN A 69 13.32 -16.12 0.21
C ASN A 69 12.46 -17.38 0.31
N GLY A 70 12.11 -17.98 -0.82
CA GLY A 70 11.47 -19.30 -0.87
C GLY A 70 10.01 -19.36 -0.39
N PHE A 71 9.50 -18.29 0.20
CA PHE A 71 8.10 -18.24 0.63
C PHE A 71 7.25 -17.68 -0.51
N LYS A 72 6.65 -18.58 -1.27
CA LYS A 72 5.79 -18.21 -2.39
C LYS A 72 4.33 -18.23 -1.92
N ILE A 73 3.71 -17.06 -1.93
CA ILE A 73 2.27 -16.96 -1.69
C ILE A 73 1.59 -17.28 -3.02
N LYS A 74 0.75 -18.31 -3.04
CA LYS A 74 -0.02 -18.69 -4.22
C LYS A 74 -1.49 -18.34 -4.05
N ASN A 75 -2.07 -17.81 -5.09
CA ASN A 75 -3.52 -17.63 -5.22
C ASN A 75 -3.99 -18.38 -6.46
N ASN A 76 -4.85 -19.40 -6.27
CA ASN A 76 -5.33 -20.27 -7.35
C ASN A 76 -4.22 -20.91 -8.20
N GLY A 77 -3.08 -21.25 -7.57
CA GLY A 77 -1.93 -21.86 -8.25
C GLY A 77 -0.94 -20.86 -8.85
N GLU A 78 -1.30 -19.59 -8.99
CA GLU A 78 -0.41 -18.53 -9.44
C GLU A 78 0.35 -17.88 -8.27
N GLU A 79 1.62 -17.62 -8.46
CA GLU A 79 2.44 -16.89 -7.47
C GLU A 79 2.07 -15.41 -7.46
N LEU A 80 1.90 -14.86 -6.25
CA LEU A 80 1.74 -13.41 -6.08
C LEU A 80 3.01 -12.69 -6.51
N ASN A 81 2.83 -11.55 -7.14
CA ASN A 81 3.89 -10.70 -7.62
C ASN A 81 3.59 -9.22 -7.35
N GLU A 82 4.51 -8.34 -7.73
CA GLU A 82 4.38 -6.89 -7.51
C GLU A 82 3.11 -6.31 -8.14
N ALA A 83 2.64 -6.82 -9.27
CA ALA A 83 1.39 -6.36 -9.87
C ALA A 83 0.17 -6.64 -8.97
N ASP A 84 0.19 -7.76 -8.22
CA ASP A 84 -0.86 -8.06 -7.23
C ASP A 84 -0.84 -7.04 -6.09
N VAL A 85 0.34 -6.67 -5.61
CA VAL A 85 0.48 -5.64 -4.58
C VAL A 85 -0.09 -4.32 -5.08
N LYS A 86 0.25 -3.90 -6.30
CA LYS A 86 -0.32 -2.69 -6.91
C LYS A 86 -1.83 -2.74 -7.02
N LEU A 87 -2.41 -3.87 -7.38
CA LEU A 87 -3.87 -4.04 -7.48
C LEU A 87 -4.57 -4.07 -6.12
N ILE A 88 -3.90 -4.55 -5.07
CA ILE A 88 -4.44 -4.61 -3.71
C ILE A 88 -4.36 -3.24 -3.02
N PHE A 89 -3.18 -2.63 -3.04
CA PHE A 89 -2.93 -1.37 -2.33
C PHE A 89 -3.26 -0.13 -3.16
N GLY A 90 -3.48 -0.30 -4.45
CA GLY A 90 -3.66 0.80 -5.40
C GLY A 90 -2.33 1.39 -5.85
N TYR A 91 -2.40 2.14 -6.91
CA TYR A 91 -1.24 2.81 -7.50
C TYR A 91 -1.64 4.12 -8.15
N THR A 92 -0.63 4.99 -8.35
CA THR A 92 -0.75 6.22 -9.13
C THR A 92 0.34 6.23 -10.19
N ASN A 93 0.07 6.86 -11.33
CA ASN A 93 1.05 7.05 -12.39
C ASN A 93 1.70 5.76 -12.91
N LEU A 94 0.89 4.72 -13.20
CA LEU A 94 1.38 3.48 -13.82
C LEU A 94 2.09 3.74 -15.16
N ASP A 95 1.75 4.82 -15.85
CA ASP A 95 2.42 5.28 -17.05
C ASP A 95 3.91 5.58 -16.82
N LYS A 96 4.28 6.04 -15.60
CA LYS A 96 5.67 6.31 -15.20
C LYS A 96 6.45 5.08 -14.74
N GLU A 97 5.78 3.93 -14.57
CA GLU A 97 6.45 2.67 -14.25
C GLU A 97 7.44 2.33 -15.37
N LYS A 98 8.70 2.05 -15.01
CA LYS A 98 9.75 1.74 -15.98
C LYS A 98 9.74 0.27 -16.39
N ASN A 99 9.28 -0.60 -15.51
CA ASN A 99 9.25 -2.03 -15.75
C ASN A 99 8.03 -2.40 -16.61
N LEU A 100 8.28 -2.75 -17.87
CA LEU A 100 7.23 -3.13 -18.83
C LEU A 100 6.51 -4.42 -18.40
N ASP A 101 7.21 -5.35 -17.76
CA ASP A 101 6.60 -6.60 -17.28
C ASP A 101 5.55 -6.33 -16.22
N ILE A 102 5.82 -5.40 -15.29
CA ILE A 102 4.84 -4.97 -14.29
C ILE A 102 3.62 -4.35 -14.96
N LYS A 103 3.81 -3.47 -15.95
CA LYS A 103 2.69 -2.90 -16.71
C LYS A 103 1.86 -3.99 -17.39
N LYS A 104 2.50 -4.93 -18.08
CA LYS A 104 1.83 -6.07 -18.73
C LYS A 104 1.02 -6.88 -17.73
N ARG A 105 1.59 -7.23 -16.58
CA ARG A 105 0.91 -7.99 -15.52
C ARG A 105 -0.30 -7.27 -14.96
N VAL A 106 -0.18 -5.96 -14.70
CA VAL A 106 -1.32 -5.15 -14.23
C VAL A 106 -2.44 -5.13 -15.27
N VAL A 107 -2.12 -4.88 -16.53
CA VAL A 107 -3.09 -4.87 -17.64
C VAL A 107 -3.72 -6.23 -17.83
N ALA A 108 -2.92 -7.32 -17.83
CA ALA A 108 -3.40 -8.69 -17.96
C ALA A 108 -4.43 -9.02 -16.88
N LYS A 109 -4.11 -8.74 -15.63
CA LYS A 109 -5.02 -8.98 -14.49
C LYS A 109 -6.28 -8.12 -14.54
N PHE A 110 -6.15 -6.89 -15.01
CA PHE A 110 -7.30 -6.00 -15.20
C PHE A 110 -8.25 -6.49 -16.27
N LEU A 111 -7.70 -6.96 -17.41
CA LEU A 111 -8.47 -7.48 -18.53
C LEU A 111 -8.88 -8.95 -18.35
N ASN A 112 -8.43 -9.61 -17.27
CA ASN A 112 -8.62 -11.04 -17.03
C ASN A 112 -8.09 -11.91 -18.19
N LYS A 113 -6.92 -11.54 -18.72
CA LYS A 113 -6.19 -12.23 -19.79
C LYS A 113 -4.90 -12.83 -19.25
N LYS A 114 -4.30 -13.76 -20.01
CA LYS A 114 -2.95 -14.24 -19.72
C LYS A 114 -1.92 -13.19 -20.12
N ILE A 115 -0.79 -13.14 -19.40
CA ILE A 115 0.25 -12.15 -19.65
C ILE A 115 0.85 -12.28 -21.07
N GLU A 116 0.92 -13.50 -21.60
CA GLU A 116 1.43 -13.80 -22.92
C GLU A 116 0.58 -13.20 -24.05
N GLU A 117 -0.69 -12.93 -23.76
CA GLU A 117 -1.65 -12.33 -24.69
C GLU A 117 -1.54 -10.80 -24.74
N ILE A 118 -0.76 -10.19 -23.82
CA ILE A 118 -0.66 -8.74 -23.70
C ILE A 118 0.60 -8.22 -24.41
N GLY A 119 0.38 -7.63 -25.59
CA GLY A 119 1.41 -6.90 -26.32
C GLY A 119 1.63 -5.47 -25.81
N GLU A 120 2.73 -4.84 -26.25
CA GLU A 120 3.04 -3.44 -25.86
C GLU A 120 1.97 -2.46 -26.35
N GLU A 121 1.37 -2.68 -27.51
CA GLU A 121 0.29 -1.85 -28.04
C GLU A 121 -0.93 -1.89 -27.14
N GLU A 122 -1.29 -3.08 -26.63
CA GLU A 122 -2.41 -3.27 -25.73
C GLU A 122 -2.15 -2.62 -24.37
N VAL A 123 -0.90 -2.69 -23.87
CA VAL A 123 -0.47 -1.95 -22.66
C VAL A 123 -0.68 -0.46 -22.87
N ASN A 124 -0.14 0.11 -23.95
CA ASN A 124 -0.21 1.55 -24.21
C ASN A 124 -1.66 2.05 -24.40
N LYS A 125 -2.50 1.25 -25.03
CA LYS A 125 -3.93 1.53 -25.21
C LYS A 125 -4.65 1.61 -23.87
N ASN A 126 -4.38 0.69 -22.96
CA ASN A 126 -5.08 0.59 -21.66
C ASN A 126 -4.46 1.47 -20.58
N LEU A 127 -3.21 1.92 -20.74
CA LEU A 127 -2.55 2.78 -19.75
C LEU A 127 -3.28 4.09 -19.49
N LYS A 128 -4.04 4.61 -20.45
CA LYS A 128 -4.83 5.84 -20.28
C LYS A 128 -5.89 5.68 -19.19
N ASP A 129 -6.58 4.54 -19.23
CA ASP A 129 -7.68 4.23 -18.29
C ASP A 129 -7.16 3.62 -16.98
N LEU A 130 -5.98 2.99 -17.02
CA LEU A 130 -5.33 2.35 -15.88
C LEU A 130 -4.21 3.19 -15.27
N LYS A 131 -4.17 4.49 -15.54
CA LYS A 131 -3.12 5.38 -15.03
C LYS A 131 -3.02 5.34 -13.50
N SER A 132 -4.15 5.26 -12.81
CA SER A 132 -4.24 5.14 -11.37
C SER A 132 -5.39 4.23 -10.97
N LEU A 133 -5.22 3.51 -9.87
CA LEU A 133 -6.23 2.64 -9.31
C LEU A 133 -6.32 2.85 -7.79
N ALA A 134 -7.53 3.01 -7.29
CA ALA A 134 -7.77 3.03 -5.86
C ALA A 134 -7.49 1.65 -5.25
N GLY A 135 -6.85 1.62 -4.10
CA GLY A 135 -6.58 0.36 -3.38
C GLY A 135 -7.86 -0.30 -2.90
N ARG A 136 -7.83 -1.61 -2.79
CA ARG A 136 -8.90 -2.44 -2.22
C ARG A 136 -8.81 -2.55 -0.70
N ILE A 137 -7.65 -2.18 -0.13
CA ILE A 137 -7.43 -2.14 1.30
C ILE A 137 -7.68 -0.72 1.80
N HIS A 138 -8.59 -0.61 2.77
CA HIS A 138 -8.79 0.58 3.58
C HIS A 138 -8.24 0.32 4.98
N ILE A 139 -7.36 1.19 5.44
CA ILE A 139 -6.78 1.14 6.79
C ILE A 139 -7.17 2.42 7.50
N SER A 140 -7.90 2.28 8.60
CA SER A 140 -8.28 3.41 9.44
C SER A 140 -7.08 3.94 10.20
N ASP A 141 -7.13 5.20 10.60
CA ASP A 141 -6.17 5.77 11.52
C ASP A 141 -6.21 5.02 12.86
N MET A 142 -5.05 4.83 13.44
CA MET A 142 -4.87 4.05 14.66
C MET A 142 -4.49 4.96 15.81
N PRO A 143 -5.45 5.36 16.65
CA PRO A 143 -5.16 6.17 17.82
C PRO A 143 -4.31 5.40 18.81
N VAL A 144 -3.41 6.12 19.46
CA VAL A 144 -2.60 5.57 20.53
C VAL A 144 -3.51 5.25 21.72
N LEU A 145 -3.46 4.01 22.20
CA LEU A 145 -4.14 3.60 23.41
C LEU A 145 -3.41 4.15 24.64
N LYS A 146 -4.10 4.28 25.77
CA LYS A 146 -3.57 4.84 27.02
C LYS A 146 -2.22 4.24 27.43
N ASN A 147 -1.36 5.05 28.07
CA ASN A 147 -0.05 4.69 28.63
C ASN A 147 1.14 4.66 27.67
N VAL A 148 1.14 5.50 26.64
CA VAL A 148 2.35 5.72 25.84
C VAL A 148 3.22 6.77 26.51
N LYS A 149 4.48 6.41 26.78
CA LYS A 149 5.51 7.39 27.13
C LYS A 149 6.10 7.95 25.83
N TYR A 150 6.05 9.25 25.67
CA TYR A 150 6.78 9.93 24.59
C TYR A 150 8.01 10.62 25.17
N ILE A 151 9.06 10.63 24.38
CA ILE A 151 10.31 11.32 24.74
C ILE A 151 10.47 12.43 23.71
N THR A 152 10.47 13.66 24.18
CA THR A 152 10.91 14.81 23.37
C THR A 152 12.42 14.93 23.50
N ARG A 153 13.11 15.05 22.39
CA ARG A 153 14.52 15.44 22.34
C ARG A 153 14.62 16.91 22.02
#